data_c9469fff0c6a1a4c2c8f0dec219c9e07
#
_entry.id   c9469fff0c6a1a4c2c8f0dec219c9e07
#
_cell.length_a   1.000
_cell.length_b   1.000
_cell.length_c   1.000
_cell.angle_alpha   90.00
_cell.angle_beta   90.00
_cell.angle_gamma   90.00
#
_symmetry.space_group_name_H-M   'P 1'
#
loop_
_entity.id
_entity.type
_entity.pdbx_description
1 polymer ?
#
loop_
_entity_poly.entity_id
_entity_poly.type
_entity_poly.pdbx_seq_one_letter_code
_entity_poly.pdbx_strand_id
1 'polypeptide(L)'
;MGSDATVRLIRDRLAAVPPKRLLVVTDFDGTISEIVDDPGHAHLLPDAGDAIRRLVALVLRVAVISGRSDQFLRSQIPFEGVMLLGNYGQAGLAEEDRLRLDRFNEKARDQIRARAGVWLEAKPASSSIHFRSRPRAGPSLERLLTPLAERLGLAVRLGRMVLEVMPEQADKGHALKRLVAQLRPEGVTFAGDDTGDRAAFEVTSALTVPHLAIGVASPEVDASTFAACDLVVDGPQAGAAVLSRLADWAEQREAASRPRDSPA
;
A
#
# COMPACT_ATOMS: atom_id res chain seq x y z
N MET A 1 -18.70 8.86 -2.30
CA MET A 1 -19.01 9.50 -3.62
C MET A 1 -19.79 8.53 -4.49
N GLY A 2 -20.81 8.98 -5.26
CA GLY A 2 -21.53 8.09 -6.19
C GLY A 2 -20.64 7.59 -7.33
N SER A 3 -20.97 6.41 -7.89
CA SER A 3 -20.24 5.75 -8.99
C SER A 3 -19.86 6.69 -10.14
N ASP A 4 -20.77 7.58 -10.56
CA ASP A 4 -20.57 8.51 -11.68
C ASP A 4 -19.54 9.61 -11.39
N ALA A 5 -19.41 10.03 -10.14
CA ALA A 5 -18.43 11.04 -9.74
C ALA A 5 -17.00 10.48 -9.78
N THR A 6 -16.81 9.21 -9.36
CA THR A 6 -15.53 8.52 -9.44
C THR A 6 -15.08 8.34 -10.90
N VAL A 7 -16.00 7.93 -11.78
CA VAL A 7 -15.71 7.79 -13.23
C VAL A 7 -15.29 9.12 -13.85
N ARG A 8 -16.01 10.21 -13.53
CA ARG A 8 -15.63 11.55 -14.00
C ARG A 8 -14.26 11.97 -13.52
N LEU A 9 -13.97 11.79 -12.23
CA LEU A 9 -12.67 12.15 -11.65
C LEU A 9 -11.51 11.39 -12.32
N ILE A 10 -11.64 10.08 -12.51
CA ILE A 10 -10.64 9.25 -13.22
C ILE A 10 -10.41 9.81 -14.62
N ARG A 11 -11.49 10.07 -15.36
CA ARG A 11 -11.42 10.60 -16.73
C ARG A 11 -10.71 11.96 -16.78
N ASP A 12 -11.08 12.86 -15.87
CA ASP A 12 -10.55 14.22 -15.87
C ASP A 12 -9.06 14.24 -15.46
N ARG A 13 -8.71 13.51 -14.42
CA ARG A 13 -7.33 13.44 -13.90
C ARG A 13 -6.37 12.74 -14.87
N LEU A 14 -6.83 11.71 -15.57
CA LEU A 14 -6.01 10.89 -16.45
C LEU A 14 -6.28 11.16 -17.95
N ALA A 15 -6.96 12.26 -18.28
CA ALA A 15 -7.36 12.60 -19.66
C ALA A 15 -6.22 12.56 -20.66
N ALA A 16 -5.04 13.07 -20.29
CA ALA A 16 -3.85 13.15 -21.14
C ALA A 16 -2.98 11.89 -21.11
N VAL A 17 -3.29 10.89 -20.25
CA VAL A 17 -2.44 9.72 -20.04
C VAL A 17 -2.83 8.60 -21.00
N PRO A 18 -1.93 8.10 -21.86
CA PRO A 18 -2.14 6.85 -22.56
C PRO A 18 -2.17 5.68 -21.54
N PRO A 19 -3.13 4.73 -21.60
CA PRO A 19 -3.16 3.63 -20.64
C PRO A 19 -1.84 2.88 -20.51
N LYS A 20 -1.15 2.59 -21.60
CA LYS A 20 0.16 1.93 -21.63
C LYS A 20 1.30 2.75 -20.98
N ARG A 21 1.02 3.97 -20.53
CA ARG A 21 1.96 4.85 -19.82
C ARG A 21 1.51 5.15 -18.38
N LEU A 22 0.41 4.52 -17.91
CA LEU A 22 -0.10 4.62 -16.56
C LEU A 22 0.55 3.58 -15.65
N LEU A 23 1.07 4.02 -14.49
CA LEU A 23 1.47 3.16 -13.37
C LEU A 23 0.33 3.12 -12.35
N VAL A 24 -0.21 1.93 -12.09
CA VAL A 24 -1.23 1.70 -11.07
C VAL A 24 -0.58 1.04 -9.87
N VAL A 25 -0.63 1.69 -8.72
CA VAL A 25 -0.04 1.19 -7.45
C VAL A 25 -1.11 1.09 -6.39
N THR A 26 -1.09 0.03 -5.61
CA THR A 26 -2.01 -0.18 -4.49
C THR A 26 -1.28 -0.78 -3.30
N ASP A 27 -1.78 -0.49 -2.09
CA ASP A 27 -1.54 -1.31 -0.91
C ASP A 27 -2.33 -2.61 -0.99
N PHE A 28 -2.14 -3.52 -0.02
CA PHE A 28 -2.82 -4.80 0.07
C PHE A 28 -3.89 -4.80 1.17
N ASP A 29 -3.48 -4.74 2.44
CA ASP A 29 -4.36 -4.87 3.61
C ASP A 29 -5.26 -3.65 3.76
N GLY A 30 -6.59 -3.85 3.86
CA GLY A 30 -7.56 -2.75 3.99
C GLY A 30 -7.83 -1.97 2.71
N THR A 31 -7.09 -2.27 1.62
CA THR A 31 -7.24 -1.60 0.33
C THR A 31 -7.81 -2.53 -0.74
N ILE A 32 -7.21 -3.70 -0.93
CA ILE A 32 -7.65 -4.77 -1.85
C ILE A 32 -7.89 -6.11 -1.15
N SER A 33 -7.82 -6.12 0.16
CA SER A 33 -8.07 -7.22 1.08
C SER A 33 -8.79 -6.68 2.30
N GLU A 34 -9.65 -7.49 2.91
CA GLU A 34 -10.22 -7.16 4.21
C GLU A 34 -9.14 -7.13 5.29
N ILE A 35 -9.39 -6.29 6.31
CA ILE A 35 -8.61 -6.38 7.54
C ILE A 35 -9.20 -7.46 8.41
N VAL A 36 -8.35 -8.41 8.78
CA VAL A 36 -8.70 -9.58 9.59
C VAL A 36 -7.87 -9.62 10.87
N ASP A 37 -8.41 -10.28 11.90
CA ASP A 37 -7.72 -10.41 13.20
C ASP A 37 -6.46 -11.23 13.13
N ASP A 38 -6.48 -12.33 12.36
CA ASP A 38 -5.30 -13.15 12.08
C ASP A 38 -4.72 -12.75 10.72
N PRO A 39 -3.53 -12.12 10.71
CA PRO A 39 -2.88 -11.70 9.47
C PRO A 39 -2.69 -12.81 8.42
N GLY A 40 -2.62 -14.08 8.84
CA GLY A 40 -2.51 -15.22 7.94
C GLY A 40 -3.76 -15.48 7.11
N HIS A 41 -4.92 -14.96 7.54
CA HIS A 41 -6.22 -15.14 6.88
C HIS A 41 -6.63 -13.95 6.00
N ALA A 42 -5.74 -13.02 5.73
CA ALA A 42 -6.02 -11.94 4.76
C ALA A 42 -5.99 -12.50 3.33
N HIS A 43 -7.04 -12.23 2.56
CA HIS A 43 -7.18 -12.71 1.18
C HIS A 43 -7.47 -11.55 0.23
N LEU A 44 -6.93 -11.65 -0.98
CA LEU A 44 -7.28 -10.74 -2.07
C LEU A 44 -8.78 -10.80 -2.34
N LEU A 45 -9.45 -9.65 -2.38
CA LEU A 45 -10.84 -9.55 -2.79
C LEU A 45 -11.00 -10.02 -4.25
N PRO A 46 -12.01 -10.86 -4.56
CA PRO A 46 -12.24 -11.36 -5.92
C PRO A 46 -12.32 -10.22 -6.95
N ASP A 47 -13.11 -9.17 -6.66
CA ASP A 47 -13.29 -8.02 -7.56
C ASP A 47 -11.98 -7.24 -7.78
N ALA A 48 -11.14 -7.12 -6.75
CA ALA A 48 -9.80 -6.52 -6.88
C ALA A 48 -8.89 -7.38 -7.77
N GLY A 49 -8.94 -8.71 -7.60
CA GLY A 49 -8.20 -9.66 -8.42
C GLY A 49 -8.57 -9.56 -9.90
N ASP A 50 -9.87 -9.48 -10.20
CA ASP A 50 -10.37 -9.34 -11.57
C ASP A 50 -9.96 -7.99 -12.18
N ALA A 51 -10.07 -6.89 -11.42
CA ALA A 51 -9.63 -5.58 -11.86
C ALA A 51 -8.11 -5.55 -12.15
N ILE A 52 -7.30 -6.13 -11.27
CA ILE A 52 -5.84 -6.21 -11.46
C ILE A 52 -5.48 -7.01 -12.72
N ARG A 53 -6.11 -8.18 -12.97
CA ARG A 53 -5.87 -8.96 -14.19
C ARG A 53 -6.17 -8.17 -15.46
N ARG A 54 -7.27 -7.43 -15.48
CA ARG A 54 -7.63 -6.54 -16.60
C ARG A 54 -6.59 -5.43 -16.77
N LEU A 55 -6.22 -4.75 -15.67
CA LEU A 55 -5.26 -3.66 -15.68
C LEU A 55 -3.87 -4.09 -16.17
N VAL A 56 -3.38 -5.26 -15.78
CA VAL A 56 -2.07 -5.79 -16.23
C VAL A 56 -1.94 -5.80 -17.74
N ALA A 57 -3.01 -6.13 -18.47
CA ALA A 57 -3.02 -6.15 -19.94
C ALA A 57 -3.07 -4.75 -20.56
N LEU A 58 -3.51 -3.73 -19.83
CA LEU A 58 -3.93 -2.43 -20.36
C LEU A 58 -2.96 -1.30 -20.02
N VAL A 59 -2.30 -1.36 -18.85
CA VAL A 59 -1.49 -0.25 -18.35
C VAL A 59 0.03 -0.53 -18.48
N LEU A 60 0.85 0.46 -18.15
CA LEU A 60 2.32 0.30 -18.12
C LEU A 60 2.74 -0.77 -17.13
N ARG A 61 2.21 -0.67 -15.90
CA ARG A 61 2.48 -1.62 -14.81
C ARG A 61 1.42 -1.51 -13.73
N VAL A 62 1.09 -2.67 -13.13
CA VAL A 62 0.42 -2.74 -11.83
C VAL A 62 1.44 -3.14 -10.78
N ALA A 63 1.45 -2.45 -9.66
CA ALA A 63 2.33 -2.75 -8.53
C ALA A 63 1.54 -2.81 -7.21
N VAL A 64 1.91 -3.74 -6.33
CA VAL A 64 1.39 -3.82 -4.96
C VAL A 64 2.55 -3.56 -4.01
N ILE A 65 2.44 -2.54 -3.15
CA ILE A 65 3.43 -2.20 -2.12
C ILE A 65 2.81 -2.48 -0.75
N SER A 66 3.38 -3.41 -0.01
CA SER A 66 2.84 -3.82 1.28
C SER A 66 3.94 -4.11 2.31
N GLY A 67 3.58 -4.03 3.60
CA GLY A 67 4.40 -4.54 4.70
C GLY A 67 4.46 -6.08 4.78
N ARG A 68 3.60 -6.76 4.02
CA ARG A 68 3.62 -8.23 3.90
C ARG A 68 4.87 -8.72 3.21
N SER A 69 5.25 -9.97 3.45
CA SER A 69 6.38 -10.58 2.72
C SER A 69 6.05 -10.80 1.24
N ASP A 70 7.07 -10.83 0.39
CA ASP A 70 6.92 -11.19 -1.02
C ASP A 70 6.27 -12.56 -1.21
N GLN A 71 6.61 -13.53 -0.36
CA GLN A 71 6.02 -14.87 -0.40
C GLN A 71 4.52 -14.83 -0.14
N PHE A 72 4.07 -14.07 0.88
CA PHE A 72 2.65 -13.88 1.15
C PHE A 72 1.93 -13.24 -0.03
N LEU A 73 2.45 -12.12 -0.55
CA LEU A 73 1.83 -11.44 -1.70
C LEU A 73 1.73 -12.36 -2.93
N ARG A 74 2.76 -13.16 -3.22
CA ARG A 74 2.72 -14.15 -4.32
C ARG A 74 1.66 -15.22 -4.12
N SER A 75 1.38 -15.63 -2.88
CA SER A 75 0.31 -16.60 -2.58
C SER A 75 -1.07 -16.02 -2.81
N GLN A 76 -1.27 -14.73 -2.59
CA GLN A 76 -2.55 -14.03 -2.76
C GLN A 76 -2.76 -13.53 -4.19
N ILE A 77 -1.70 -13.18 -4.90
CA ILE A 77 -1.71 -12.61 -6.25
C ILE A 77 -0.85 -13.53 -7.17
N PRO A 78 -1.34 -14.73 -7.51
CA PRO A 78 -0.57 -15.74 -8.23
C PRO A 78 -0.56 -15.54 -9.75
N PHE A 79 -0.89 -14.36 -10.25
CA PHE A 79 -0.90 -14.06 -11.68
C PHE A 79 0.27 -13.17 -12.07
N GLU A 80 0.79 -13.41 -13.29
CA GLU A 80 1.92 -12.70 -13.84
C GLU A 80 1.61 -11.23 -14.15
N GLY A 81 2.65 -10.44 -14.33
CA GLY A 81 2.55 -9.04 -14.77
C GLY A 81 2.36 -8.03 -13.65
N VAL A 82 2.11 -8.46 -12.40
CA VAL A 82 2.06 -7.59 -11.22
C VAL A 82 3.43 -7.50 -10.57
N MET A 83 3.90 -6.29 -10.27
CA MET A 83 5.08 -6.09 -9.43
C MET A 83 4.66 -6.17 -7.96
N LEU A 84 5.14 -7.19 -7.26
CA LEU A 84 4.90 -7.37 -5.84
C LEU A 84 6.10 -6.84 -5.06
N LEU A 85 5.88 -5.82 -4.24
CA LEU A 85 6.88 -5.17 -3.42
C LEU A 85 6.52 -5.39 -1.95
N GLY A 86 6.81 -6.57 -1.45
CA GLY A 86 6.69 -6.91 -0.04
C GLY A 86 7.75 -6.18 0.80
N ASN A 87 7.56 -6.17 2.11
CA ASN A 87 8.45 -5.48 3.04
C ASN A 87 8.73 -4.02 2.61
N TYR A 88 7.69 -3.31 2.16
CA TYR A 88 7.79 -1.92 1.64
C TYR A 88 8.73 -1.77 0.44
N GLY A 89 8.82 -2.80 -0.39
CA GLY A 89 9.69 -2.81 -1.57
C GLY A 89 11.18 -2.91 -1.25
N GLN A 90 11.53 -3.37 -0.07
CA GLN A 90 12.91 -3.66 0.28
C GLN A 90 13.26 -5.09 -0.11
N ALA A 91 14.03 -5.23 -1.16
CA ALA A 91 14.57 -6.52 -1.63
C ALA A 91 15.69 -7.08 -0.72
N GLY A 92 15.54 -6.91 0.60
CA GLY A 92 16.51 -7.23 1.64
C GLY A 92 17.00 -5.98 2.37
N LEU A 93 17.22 -6.11 3.68
CA LEU A 93 17.88 -5.07 4.46
C LEU A 93 19.38 -5.09 4.18
N ALA A 94 20.00 -3.91 4.20
CA ALA A 94 21.44 -3.83 4.40
C ALA A 94 21.82 -4.60 5.67
N GLU A 95 22.97 -5.26 5.68
CA GLU A 95 23.43 -6.04 6.84
C GLU A 95 23.40 -5.23 8.14
N GLU A 96 23.75 -3.96 8.05
CA GLU A 96 23.72 -3.03 9.20
C GLU A 96 22.29 -2.83 9.73
N ASP A 97 21.29 -2.66 8.87
CA ASP A 97 19.89 -2.48 9.26
C ASP A 97 19.30 -3.76 9.82
N ARG A 98 19.71 -4.90 9.29
CA ARG A 98 19.35 -6.22 9.84
C ARG A 98 19.88 -6.37 11.27
N LEU A 99 21.15 -6.03 11.50
CA LEU A 99 21.75 -6.08 12.83
C LEU A 99 21.08 -5.09 13.82
N ARG A 100 20.64 -3.92 13.34
CA ARG A 100 19.88 -2.94 14.14
C ARG A 100 18.52 -3.51 14.56
N LEU A 101 17.79 -4.13 13.63
CA LEU A 101 16.51 -4.80 13.93
C LEU A 101 16.67 -5.99 14.86
N ASP A 102 17.69 -6.82 14.68
CA ASP A 102 17.95 -7.96 15.56
C ASP A 102 18.21 -7.51 17.01
N ARG A 103 19.02 -6.46 17.18
CA ARG A 103 19.27 -5.83 18.50
C ARG A 103 18.00 -5.22 19.11
N PHE A 104 17.16 -4.62 18.27
CA PHE A 104 15.88 -4.12 18.72
C PHE A 104 14.98 -5.26 19.19
N ASN A 105 14.87 -6.33 18.40
CA ASN A 105 14.01 -7.49 18.68
C ASN A 105 14.38 -8.17 20.00
N GLU A 106 15.67 -8.36 20.27
CA GLU A 106 16.16 -8.91 21.53
C GLU A 106 15.68 -8.08 22.71
N LYS A 107 15.98 -6.78 22.71
CA LYS A 107 15.63 -5.86 23.82
C LYS A 107 14.11 -5.66 23.95
N ALA A 108 13.38 -5.59 22.85
CA ALA A 108 11.93 -5.41 22.86
C ALA A 108 11.22 -6.63 23.45
N ARG A 109 11.66 -7.87 23.13
CA ARG A 109 11.10 -9.09 23.72
C ARG A 109 11.20 -9.09 25.24
N ASP A 110 12.32 -8.65 25.80
CA ASP A 110 12.49 -8.56 27.25
C ASP A 110 11.53 -7.54 27.87
N GLN A 111 11.34 -6.39 27.21
CA GLN A 111 10.47 -5.31 27.71
C GLN A 111 8.97 -5.65 27.63
N ILE A 112 8.55 -6.46 26.66
CA ILE A 112 7.14 -6.84 26.50
C ILE A 112 6.80 -8.20 27.15
N ARG A 113 7.79 -8.98 27.59
CA ARG A 113 7.66 -10.36 28.10
C ARG A 113 6.56 -10.55 29.15
N ALA A 114 6.38 -9.58 30.07
CA ALA A 114 5.36 -9.63 31.10
C ALA A 114 4.00 -9.10 30.66
N ARG A 115 3.82 -8.70 29.41
CA ARG A 115 2.61 -8.06 28.89
C ARG A 115 1.77 -9.10 28.14
N ALA A 116 0.91 -9.82 28.85
CA ALA A 116 0.00 -10.79 28.22
C ALA A 116 -0.83 -10.13 27.10
N GLY A 117 -0.95 -10.78 25.95
CA GLY A 117 -1.66 -10.26 24.79
C GLY A 117 -0.88 -9.24 23.94
N VAL A 118 0.42 -9.04 24.25
CA VAL A 118 1.38 -8.30 23.43
C VAL A 118 2.44 -9.26 22.94
N TRP A 119 2.74 -9.26 21.66
CA TRP A 119 3.76 -10.14 21.09
C TRP A 119 4.50 -9.46 19.93
N LEU A 120 5.74 -9.90 19.68
CA LEU A 120 6.61 -9.39 18.64
C LEU A 120 6.73 -10.40 17.51
N GLU A 121 6.41 -9.96 16.30
CA GLU A 121 6.67 -10.64 15.04
C GLU A 121 7.91 -10.01 14.39
N ALA A 122 8.97 -10.80 14.26
CA ALA A 122 10.14 -10.39 13.48
C ALA A 122 9.91 -10.73 12.00
N LYS A 123 9.99 -9.74 11.14
CA LYS A 123 9.87 -9.87 9.68
C LYS A 123 11.24 -9.62 9.03
N PRO A 124 11.44 -9.99 7.76
CA PRO A 124 12.73 -9.81 7.07
C PRO A 124 13.24 -8.37 7.03
N ALA A 125 12.33 -7.37 7.01
CA ALA A 125 12.68 -5.97 6.85
C ALA A 125 12.08 -5.03 7.93
N SER A 126 11.31 -5.57 8.88
CA SER A 126 10.68 -4.82 9.96
C SER A 126 10.38 -5.72 11.15
N SER A 127 9.90 -5.13 12.22
CA SER A 127 9.37 -5.87 13.37
C SER A 127 8.02 -5.27 13.76
N SER A 128 7.03 -6.14 14.02
CA SER A 128 5.68 -5.74 14.40
C SER A 128 5.39 -6.15 15.84
N ILE A 129 5.00 -5.19 16.67
CA ILE A 129 4.56 -5.45 18.04
C ILE A 129 3.03 -5.37 18.05
N HIS A 130 2.38 -6.52 18.09
CA HIS A 130 0.94 -6.67 18.07
C HIS A 130 0.34 -6.49 19.47
N PHE A 131 -0.75 -5.72 19.55
CA PHE A 131 -1.48 -5.49 20.80
C PHE A 131 -3.00 -5.45 20.61
N ARG A 132 -3.54 -6.06 19.54
CA ARG A 132 -4.98 -6.09 19.22
C ARG A 132 -5.83 -6.64 20.35
N SER A 133 -5.35 -7.67 21.07
CA SER A 133 -6.03 -8.19 22.27
C SER A 133 -5.94 -7.26 23.49
N ARG A 134 -5.16 -6.19 23.43
CA ARG A 134 -5.01 -5.15 24.46
C ARG A 134 -4.92 -3.74 23.87
N PRO A 135 -5.98 -3.21 23.28
CA PRO A 135 -5.95 -1.92 22.56
C PRO A 135 -5.39 -0.75 23.37
N ARG A 136 -5.67 -0.74 24.69
CA ARG A 136 -5.18 0.32 25.60
C ARG A 136 -3.65 0.27 25.86
N ALA A 137 -2.96 -0.78 25.42
CA ALA A 137 -1.50 -0.88 25.60
C ALA A 137 -0.72 -0.01 24.62
N GLY A 138 -1.30 0.37 23.48
CA GLY A 138 -0.61 1.10 22.39
C GLY A 138 0.21 2.29 22.87
N PRO A 139 -0.36 3.32 23.53
CA PRO A 139 0.39 4.50 23.98
C PRO A 139 1.53 4.20 24.95
N SER A 140 1.39 3.13 25.77
CA SER A 140 2.45 2.73 26.70
C SER A 140 3.57 1.96 26.01
N LEU A 141 3.24 1.17 24.97
CA LEU A 141 4.21 0.46 24.14
C LEU A 141 5.00 1.44 23.28
N GLU A 142 4.35 2.41 22.69
CA GLU A 142 4.98 3.46 21.90
C GLU A 142 5.99 4.23 22.76
N ARG A 143 5.60 4.75 23.92
CA ARG A 143 6.51 5.43 24.85
C ARG A 143 7.69 4.56 25.30
N LEU A 144 7.47 3.26 25.41
CA LEU A 144 8.50 2.31 25.85
C LEU A 144 9.51 1.99 24.75
N LEU A 145 9.02 1.75 23.53
CA LEU A 145 9.81 1.16 22.45
C LEU A 145 10.37 2.20 21.46
N THR A 146 9.74 3.38 21.32
CA THR A 146 10.24 4.43 20.45
C THR A 146 11.66 4.89 20.81
N PRO A 147 11.98 5.21 22.09
CA PRO A 147 13.35 5.60 22.42
C PRO A 147 14.38 4.48 22.21
N LEU A 148 13.96 3.22 22.29
CA LEU A 148 14.83 2.08 22.00
C LEU A 148 15.11 1.98 20.48
N ALA A 149 14.10 2.13 19.66
CA ALA A 149 14.21 2.09 18.20
C ALA A 149 15.08 3.26 17.68
N GLU A 150 14.80 4.48 18.13
CA GLU A 150 15.55 5.70 17.74
C GLU A 150 17.03 5.60 18.05
N ARG A 151 17.40 5.07 19.24
CA ARG A 151 18.82 4.82 19.59
C ARG A 151 19.52 3.82 18.66
N LEU A 152 18.76 3.01 17.96
CA LEU A 152 19.26 2.05 16.99
C LEU A 152 19.14 2.55 15.54
N GLY A 153 18.70 3.81 15.33
CA GLY A 153 18.48 4.37 13.99
C GLY A 153 17.31 3.71 13.23
N LEU A 154 16.27 3.32 13.99
CA LEU A 154 15.04 2.74 13.45
C LEU A 154 13.86 3.68 13.68
N ALA A 155 12.94 3.72 12.73
CA ALA A 155 11.68 4.44 12.84
C ALA A 155 10.61 3.55 13.48
N VAL A 156 9.68 4.17 14.21
CA VAL A 156 8.48 3.52 14.78
C VAL A 156 7.25 4.14 14.14
N ARG A 157 6.32 3.29 13.71
CA ARG A 157 5.03 3.69 13.15
C ARG A 157 3.91 2.99 13.89
N LEU A 158 2.92 3.76 14.30
CA LEU A 158 1.69 3.23 14.87
C LEU A 158 0.74 2.89 13.72
N GLY A 159 0.48 1.60 13.55
CA GLY A 159 -0.55 1.08 12.65
C GLY A 159 -1.81 0.63 13.43
N ARG A 160 -2.66 -0.16 12.78
CA ARG A 160 -3.89 -0.68 13.38
C ARG A 160 -3.60 -1.74 14.44
N MET A 161 -3.58 -1.31 15.72
CA MET A 161 -3.28 -2.18 16.87
C MET A 161 -1.93 -2.90 16.76
N VAL A 162 -0.97 -2.25 16.09
CA VAL A 162 0.39 -2.71 15.89
C VAL A 162 1.35 -1.52 15.94
N LEU A 163 2.54 -1.72 16.53
CA LEU A 163 3.69 -0.82 16.33
C LEU A 163 4.64 -1.49 15.36
N GLU A 164 4.91 -0.86 14.25
CA GLU A 164 5.93 -1.30 13.30
C GLU A 164 7.23 -0.57 13.54
N VAL A 165 8.32 -1.33 13.58
CA VAL A 165 9.69 -0.83 13.74
C VAL A 165 10.51 -1.26 12.54
N MET A 166 11.14 -0.30 11.86
CA MET A 166 11.82 -0.52 10.59
C MET A 166 12.93 0.51 10.36
N PRO A 167 13.87 0.28 9.44
CA PRO A 167 14.78 1.32 8.99
C PRO A 167 14.02 2.54 8.45
N GLU A 168 14.53 3.73 8.67
CA GLU A 168 13.84 4.99 8.36
C GLU A 168 13.43 5.12 6.89
N GLN A 169 14.17 4.48 5.97
CA GLN A 169 13.89 4.48 4.52
C GLN A 169 12.91 3.38 4.07
N ALA A 170 12.41 2.55 4.99
CA ALA A 170 11.48 1.47 4.69
C ALA A 170 10.03 1.99 4.72
N ASP A 171 9.60 2.72 3.69
CA ASP A 171 8.22 3.17 3.57
C ASP A 171 7.69 3.11 2.13
N LYS A 172 6.35 3.12 2.01
CA LYS A 172 5.65 3.05 0.72
C LYS A 172 5.94 4.25 -0.18
N GLY A 173 6.20 5.44 0.40
CA GLY A 173 6.57 6.64 -0.36
C GLY A 173 7.93 6.49 -1.04
N HIS A 174 8.94 5.96 -0.35
CA HIS A 174 10.24 5.67 -0.96
C HIS A 174 10.14 4.57 -2.02
N ALA A 175 9.36 3.52 -1.78
CA ALA A 175 9.12 2.48 -2.78
C ALA A 175 8.44 3.07 -4.04
N LEU A 176 7.42 3.91 -3.87
CA LEU A 176 6.74 4.58 -4.98
C LEU A 176 7.67 5.51 -5.76
N LYS A 177 8.50 6.33 -5.08
CA LYS A 177 9.50 7.18 -5.74
C LYS A 177 10.46 6.37 -6.61
N ARG A 178 10.94 5.22 -6.12
CA ARG A 178 11.81 4.32 -6.89
C ARG A 178 11.11 3.76 -8.13
N LEU A 179 9.84 3.32 -8.00
CA LEU A 179 9.05 2.86 -9.15
C LEU A 179 8.87 3.94 -10.21
N VAL A 180 8.51 5.16 -9.79
CA VAL A 180 8.35 6.30 -10.71
C VAL A 180 9.65 6.62 -11.41
N ALA A 181 10.78 6.68 -10.69
CA ALA A 181 12.08 6.95 -11.28
C ALA A 181 12.52 5.86 -12.29
N GLN A 182 12.25 4.59 -11.97
CA GLN A 182 12.61 3.45 -12.80
C GLN A 182 11.74 3.33 -14.06
N LEU A 183 10.42 3.43 -13.91
CA LEU A 183 9.44 3.16 -14.97
C LEU A 183 9.12 4.39 -15.81
N ARG A 184 9.35 5.60 -15.28
CA ARG A 184 9.07 6.89 -15.92
C ARG A 184 7.66 6.95 -16.53
N PRO A 185 6.61 6.70 -15.73
CA PRO A 185 5.24 6.75 -16.19
C PRO A 185 4.83 8.17 -16.59
N GLU A 186 3.83 8.27 -17.46
CA GLU A 186 3.17 9.56 -17.81
C GLU A 186 1.95 9.84 -16.94
N GLY A 187 1.53 8.86 -16.12
CA GLY A 187 0.52 9.00 -15.09
C GLY A 187 0.70 7.98 -13.99
N VAL A 188 0.25 8.30 -12.77
CA VAL A 188 0.39 7.47 -11.59
C VAL A 188 -0.90 7.45 -10.79
N THR A 189 -1.35 6.27 -10.36
CA THR A 189 -2.36 6.16 -9.30
C THR A 189 -1.79 5.41 -8.11
N PHE A 190 -2.16 5.82 -6.89
CA PHE A 190 -1.84 5.10 -5.66
C PHE A 190 -3.09 4.97 -4.80
N ALA A 191 -3.39 3.75 -4.35
CA ALA A 191 -4.47 3.45 -3.42
C ALA A 191 -3.91 2.88 -2.11
N GLY A 192 -4.46 3.33 -0.96
CA GLY A 192 -4.05 2.89 0.36
C GLY A 192 -5.09 3.22 1.42
N ASP A 193 -4.95 2.70 2.64
CA ASP A 193 -5.99 2.74 3.65
C ASP A 193 -5.55 3.23 5.04
N ASP A 194 -4.26 3.31 5.33
CA ASP A 194 -3.78 3.60 6.67
C ASP A 194 -2.69 4.69 6.74
N THR A 195 -2.22 4.96 7.97
CA THR A 195 -1.16 5.94 8.22
C THR A 195 0.18 5.58 7.56
N GLY A 196 0.43 4.29 7.28
CA GLY A 196 1.60 3.80 6.55
C GLY A 196 1.60 4.21 5.08
N ASP A 197 0.42 4.57 4.53
CA ASP A 197 0.25 5.04 3.16
C ASP A 197 0.47 6.55 2.99
N ARG A 198 0.47 7.30 4.09
CA ARG A 198 0.56 8.77 4.08
C ARG A 198 1.73 9.27 3.23
N ALA A 199 2.92 8.68 3.41
CA ALA A 199 4.09 9.07 2.62
C ALA A 199 3.90 8.82 1.12
N ALA A 200 3.17 7.76 0.72
CA ALA A 200 2.87 7.49 -0.67
C ALA A 200 1.78 8.40 -1.22
N PHE A 201 0.77 8.79 -0.43
CA PHE A 201 -0.20 9.83 -0.81
C PHE A 201 0.49 11.18 -1.07
N GLU A 202 1.38 11.61 -0.16
CA GLU A 202 2.15 12.85 -0.30
C GLU A 202 3.06 12.80 -1.53
N VAL A 203 3.72 11.69 -1.79
CA VAL A 203 4.53 11.50 -3.01
C VAL A 203 3.67 11.58 -4.25
N THR A 204 2.50 10.91 -4.28
CA THR A 204 1.59 10.90 -5.43
C THR A 204 1.10 12.32 -5.73
N SER A 205 0.62 13.04 -4.72
CA SER A 205 0.08 14.40 -4.88
C SER A 205 1.14 15.43 -5.28
N ALA A 206 2.42 15.17 -5.01
CA ALA A 206 3.54 16.04 -5.39
C ALA A 206 4.10 15.75 -6.81
N LEU A 207 3.58 14.74 -7.53
CA LEU A 207 4.04 14.42 -8.88
C LEU A 207 3.64 15.53 -9.87
N THR A 208 4.53 15.81 -10.80
CA THR A 208 4.26 16.75 -11.91
C THR A 208 3.47 16.13 -13.06
N VAL A 209 3.42 14.81 -13.15
CA VAL A 209 2.58 14.08 -14.11
C VAL A 209 1.15 13.94 -13.59
N PRO A 210 0.16 13.72 -14.45
CA PRO A 210 -1.21 13.38 -14.05
C PRO A 210 -1.22 12.26 -13.02
N HIS A 211 -1.97 12.44 -11.94
CA HIS A 211 -2.01 11.48 -10.84
C HIS A 211 -3.38 11.39 -10.18
N LEU A 212 -3.60 10.33 -9.42
CA LEU A 212 -4.79 10.12 -8.61
C LEU A 212 -4.41 9.38 -7.32
N ALA A 213 -4.46 10.07 -6.19
CA ALA A 213 -4.29 9.49 -4.87
C ALA A 213 -5.66 9.07 -4.32
N ILE A 214 -5.79 7.79 -3.93
CA ILE A 214 -7.05 7.15 -3.54
C ILE A 214 -6.91 6.66 -2.10
N GLY A 215 -7.67 7.26 -1.19
CA GLY A 215 -7.80 6.80 0.19
C GLY A 215 -8.95 5.79 0.32
N VAL A 216 -8.71 4.68 1.00
CA VAL A 216 -9.73 3.70 1.38
C VAL A 216 -9.98 3.84 2.88
N ALA A 217 -11.01 4.59 3.23
CA ALA A 217 -11.30 4.92 4.62
C ALA A 217 -11.91 3.74 5.38
N SER A 218 -11.66 3.72 6.68
CA SER A 218 -12.30 2.83 7.63
C SER A 218 -12.56 3.57 8.94
N PRO A 219 -13.47 3.09 9.81
CA PRO A 219 -13.74 3.72 11.10
C PRO A 219 -12.55 3.80 12.07
N GLU A 220 -11.50 3.02 11.82
CA GLU A 220 -10.32 2.92 12.70
C GLU A 220 -9.22 3.94 12.36
N VAL A 221 -9.33 4.65 11.23
CA VAL A 221 -8.29 5.56 10.72
C VAL A 221 -8.82 6.98 10.70
N ASP A 222 -8.03 7.90 11.24
CA ASP A 222 -8.37 9.33 11.26
C ASP A 222 -8.42 9.91 9.83
N ALA A 223 -9.44 10.71 9.55
CA ALA A 223 -9.66 11.31 8.23
C ALA A 223 -8.49 12.19 7.77
N SER A 224 -7.68 12.74 8.67
CA SER A 224 -6.48 13.51 8.31
C SER A 224 -5.41 12.69 7.60
N THR A 225 -5.46 11.37 7.71
CA THR A 225 -4.59 10.44 6.95
C THR A 225 -4.73 10.63 5.45
N PHE A 226 -5.94 10.96 5.00
CA PHE A 226 -6.30 11.11 3.58
C PHE A 226 -6.26 12.55 3.07
N ALA A 227 -5.63 13.48 3.81
CA ALA A 227 -5.59 14.89 3.44
C ALA A 227 -4.95 15.16 2.06
N ALA A 228 -4.03 14.29 1.61
CA ALA A 228 -3.39 14.38 0.30
C ALA A 228 -4.08 13.54 -0.78
N CYS A 229 -5.24 12.91 -0.49
CA CYS A 229 -5.96 12.09 -1.46
C CYS A 229 -6.93 12.94 -2.30
N ASP A 230 -7.01 12.62 -3.60
CA ASP A 230 -7.97 13.21 -4.54
C ASP A 230 -9.36 12.57 -4.40
N LEU A 231 -9.40 11.30 -3.99
CA LEU A 231 -10.60 10.49 -3.80
C LEU A 231 -10.50 9.73 -2.49
N VAL A 232 -11.57 9.74 -1.71
CA VAL A 232 -11.71 8.87 -0.53
C VAL A 232 -12.98 8.03 -0.68
N VAL A 233 -12.86 6.73 -0.51
CA VAL A 233 -13.94 5.74 -0.57
C VAL A 233 -13.98 4.89 0.70
N ASP A 234 -15.14 4.30 1.01
CA ASP A 234 -15.36 3.59 2.26
C ASP A 234 -15.16 2.07 2.09
N GLY A 235 -14.14 1.55 2.72
CA GLY A 235 -13.83 0.12 2.79
C GLY A 235 -13.21 -0.48 1.52
N PRO A 236 -12.61 -1.68 1.65
CA PRO A 236 -11.81 -2.29 0.59
C PRO A 236 -12.64 -2.73 -0.63
N GLN A 237 -13.95 -3.01 -0.48
CA GLN A 237 -14.83 -3.28 -1.61
C GLN A 237 -14.98 -2.04 -2.51
N ALA A 238 -15.08 -0.84 -1.91
CA ALA A 238 -15.11 0.39 -2.68
C ALA A 238 -13.74 0.68 -3.31
N GLY A 239 -12.62 0.35 -2.63
CA GLY A 239 -11.27 0.35 -3.20
C GLY A 239 -11.17 -0.54 -4.45
N ALA A 240 -11.62 -1.79 -4.36
CA ALA A 240 -11.68 -2.72 -5.49
C ALA A 240 -12.55 -2.18 -6.64
N ALA A 241 -13.68 -1.55 -6.32
CA ALA A 241 -14.54 -0.92 -7.32
C ALA A 241 -13.83 0.24 -8.06
N VAL A 242 -12.97 1.03 -7.39
CA VAL A 242 -12.16 2.06 -8.05
C VAL A 242 -11.17 1.43 -9.02
N LEU A 243 -10.50 0.34 -8.66
CA LEU A 243 -9.61 -0.39 -9.57
C LEU A 243 -10.36 -0.92 -10.80
N SER A 244 -11.60 -1.43 -10.62
CA SER A 244 -12.46 -1.84 -11.75
C SER A 244 -12.80 -0.66 -12.66
N ARG A 245 -13.07 0.54 -12.12
CA ARG A 245 -13.32 1.75 -12.92
C ARG A 245 -12.07 2.23 -13.67
N LEU A 246 -10.88 2.06 -13.08
CA LEU A 246 -9.62 2.32 -13.78
C LEU A 246 -9.43 1.36 -14.96
N ALA A 247 -9.79 0.09 -14.81
CA ALA A 247 -9.75 -0.89 -15.89
C ALA A 247 -10.75 -0.52 -17.00
N ASP A 248 -12.01 -0.19 -16.66
CA ASP A 248 -13.03 0.28 -17.60
C ASP A 248 -12.55 1.49 -18.40
N TRP A 249 -11.95 2.48 -17.70
CA TRP A 249 -11.36 3.67 -18.33
C TRP A 249 -10.24 3.30 -19.33
N ALA A 250 -9.33 2.41 -18.93
CA ALA A 250 -8.21 2.00 -19.77
C ALA A 250 -8.68 1.24 -21.01
N GLU A 251 -9.67 0.35 -20.89
CA GLU A 251 -10.30 -0.38 -22.00
C GLU A 251 -10.95 0.57 -23.01
N GLN A 252 -11.75 1.52 -22.52
CA GLN A 252 -12.41 2.52 -23.37
C GLN A 252 -11.40 3.37 -24.14
N ARG A 253 -10.31 3.77 -23.48
CA ARG A 253 -9.24 4.54 -24.10
C ARG A 253 -8.49 3.75 -25.16
N GLU A 254 -8.21 2.47 -24.88
CA GLU A 254 -7.53 1.58 -25.84
C GLU A 254 -8.42 1.31 -27.05
N ALA A 255 -9.72 1.06 -26.83
CA ALA A 255 -10.69 0.88 -27.92
C ALA A 255 -10.81 2.12 -28.81
N ALA A 256 -10.80 3.32 -28.21
CA ALA A 256 -10.87 4.58 -28.95
C ALA A 256 -9.59 4.89 -29.76
N SER A 257 -8.44 4.31 -29.39
CA SER A 257 -7.16 4.52 -30.08
C SER A 257 -6.91 3.56 -31.26
N ARG A 258 -7.71 2.50 -31.41
CA ARG A 258 -7.61 1.57 -32.54
C ARG A 258 -8.07 2.26 -33.82
N PRO A 259 -7.32 2.17 -34.94
CA PRO A 259 -7.80 2.66 -36.23
C PRO A 259 -9.16 2.00 -36.54
N ARG A 260 -10.14 2.79 -36.94
CA ARG A 260 -11.35 2.24 -37.53
C ARG A 260 -10.94 1.63 -38.88
N ASP A 261 -11.00 0.30 -38.98
CA ASP A 261 -10.81 -0.35 -40.29
C ASP A 261 -11.79 0.31 -41.26
N SER A 262 -11.24 1.02 -42.26
CA SER A 262 -12.05 1.54 -43.34
C SER A 262 -12.59 0.33 -44.10
N PRO A 263 -13.92 0.21 -44.30
CA PRO A 263 -14.44 -0.83 -45.17
C PRO A 263 -13.88 -0.67 -46.58
N ALA A 264 -13.30 -1.75 -47.09
CA ALA A 264 -12.82 -1.87 -48.48
C ALA A 264 -13.97 -1.76 -49.49
#